data_0a4701492bc514afb5d1e2ad0f15fb8e
#
_entry.id   0a4701492bc514afb5d1e2ad0f15fb8e
#
_cell.length_a   1.000
_cell.length_b   1.000
_cell.length_c   1.000
_cell.angle_alpha   90.00
_cell.angle_beta   90.00
_cell.angle_gamma   90.00
#
_symmetry.space_group_name_H-M   'P 1'
#
loop_
_entity.id
_entity.type
_entity.pdbx_description
1 polymer ?
#
loop_
_entity_poly.entity_id
_entity_poly.type
_entity_poly.pdbx_seq_one_letter_code
_entity_poly.pdbx_strand_id
1 'polypeptide(L)'
;MIIEQPARFLRWLYPEAIWRMDPTVKAVYLTFDDGPIPEATPFVLDTLKRYGIKATFFVVGDNVHKHPELFQRIISEGHRVGNHTYNHIGGFRWLSRNYLRNTKKAQEEIEQWASIAQFPPLFRPPHGWMRPLQYQVIRRKKYRIIMWDLVTRDYSKRLNADEVLENVKRYARNGSIITFHDSLRSIDKLHKILPSAIEWLQEQGYKFRIFD
;
A
#
# COMPACT_ATOMS: atom_id res chain seq x y z
N MET A 1 1.80 -19.13 -7.95
CA MET A 1 2.05 -19.32 -6.51
C MET A 1 1.78 -17.97 -5.86
N ILE A 2 0.80 -17.90 -4.98
CA ILE A 2 0.50 -16.67 -4.23
C ILE A 2 1.26 -16.81 -2.90
N ILE A 3 2.19 -15.92 -2.67
CA ILE A 3 3.14 -16.01 -1.56
C ILE A 3 2.92 -14.79 -0.67
N GLU A 4 2.74 -14.99 0.61
CA GLU A 4 2.57 -13.96 1.63
C GLU A 4 3.80 -13.05 1.72
N GLN A 5 4.98 -13.62 1.51
CA GLN A 5 6.24 -12.90 1.43
C GLN A 5 6.79 -12.92 0.00
N PRO A 6 7.43 -11.85 -0.47
CA PRO A 6 7.98 -11.78 -1.82
C PRO A 6 9.10 -12.81 -2.00
N ALA A 7 9.05 -13.52 -3.12
CA ALA A 7 10.14 -14.42 -3.49
C ALA A 7 11.47 -13.65 -3.64
N ARG A 8 12.58 -14.26 -3.23
CA ARG A 8 13.91 -13.62 -3.25
C ARG A 8 14.30 -13.05 -4.61
N PHE A 9 13.92 -13.72 -5.71
CA PHE A 9 14.24 -13.25 -7.05
C PHE A 9 13.56 -11.93 -7.41
N LEU A 10 12.39 -11.60 -6.84
CA LEU A 10 11.73 -10.31 -7.06
C LEU A 10 12.57 -9.16 -6.49
N ARG A 11 13.20 -9.37 -5.34
CA ARG A 11 14.12 -8.39 -4.75
C ARG A 11 15.34 -8.15 -5.64
N TRP A 12 15.80 -9.19 -6.34
CA TRP A 12 16.88 -9.07 -7.31
C TRP A 12 16.45 -8.31 -8.57
N LEU A 13 15.21 -8.46 -9.03
CA LEU A 13 14.68 -7.71 -10.18
C LEU A 13 14.50 -6.21 -9.91
N TYR A 14 14.24 -5.84 -8.65
CA TYR A 14 14.02 -4.45 -8.23
C TYR A 14 14.91 -4.12 -7.02
N PRO A 15 16.23 -4.03 -7.21
CA PRO A 15 17.19 -3.98 -6.09
C PRO A 15 17.10 -2.70 -5.25
N GLU A 16 16.64 -1.59 -5.83
CA GLU A 16 16.50 -0.32 -5.11
C GLU A 16 15.04 -0.06 -4.67
N ALA A 17 14.13 -1.01 -4.90
CA ALA A 17 12.80 -0.95 -4.31
C ALA A 17 12.86 -1.31 -2.82
N ILE A 18 12.08 -0.61 -2.03
CA ILE A 18 12.02 -0.83 -0.59
C ILE A 18 11.04 -1.97 -0.30
N TRP A 19 11.56 -3.10 0.15
CA TRP A 19 10.78 -4.29 0.48
C TRP A 19 10.50 -4.42 1.98
N ARG A 20 11.37 -3.83 2.78
CA ARG A 20 11.34 -3.85 4.24
C ARG A 20 12.14 -2.65 4.73
N MET A 21 11.71 -2.04 5.80
CA MET A 21 12.41 -0.96 6.46
C MET A 21 13.49 -1.51 7.41
N ASP A 22 14.13 -0.63 8.18
CA ASP A 22 15.22 -1.00 9.08
C ASP A 22 14.84 -2.15 10.01
N PRO A 23 15.49 -3.32 9.93
CA PRO A 23 15.20 -4.48 10.75
C PRO A 23 15.65 -4.35 12.21
N THR A 24 16.45 -3.35 12.55
CA THR A 24 16.90 -3.09 13.93
C THR A 24 15.84 -2.34 14.72
N VAL A 25 14.91 -1.66 14.05
CA VAL A 25 13.83 -0.89 14.66
C VAL A 25 12.58 -1.75 14.82
N LYS A 26 12.06 -1.86 16.04
CA LYS A 26 10.81 -2.59 16.33
C LYS A 26 9.60 -1.76 15.88
N ALA A 27 9.42 -1.64 14.58
CA ALA A 27 8.34 -0.92 13.96
C ALA A 27 7.76 -1.70 12.77
N VAL A 28 6.51 -1.39 12.43
CA VAL A 28 5.82 -1.88 11.23
C VAL A 28 5.21 -0.70 10.47
N TYR A 29 5.01 -0.90 9.18
CA TYR A 29 4.47 0.08 8.25
C TYR A 29 3.20 -0.50 7.63
N LEU A 30 2.03 -0.06 8.14
CA LEU A 30 0.76 -0.48 7.53
C LEU A 30 0.54 0.27 6.23
N THR A 31 0.19 -0.47 5.20
CA THR A 31 -0.12 0.09 3.88
C THR A 31 -1.43 -0.45 3.36
N PHE A 32 -2.19 0.38 2.64
CA PHE A 32 -3.46 0.04 2.02
C PHE A 32 -3.37 0.36 0.53
N ASP A 33 -3.76 -0.61 -0.30
CA ASP A 33 -3.74 -0.49 -1.75
C ASP A 33 -5.19 -0.48 -2.29
N ASP A 34 -5.38 0.08 -3.49
CA ASP A 34 -6.60 0.10 -4.32
C ASP A 34 -7.60 1.25 -4.05
N GLY A 35 -7.66 1.80 -2.85
CA GLY A 35 -8.56 2.91 -2.52
C GLY A 35 -8.23 4.26 -3.23
N PRO A 36 -8.92 5.35 -2.85
CA PRO A 36 -10.04 5.40 -1.92
C PRO A 36 -11.35 4.93 -2.53
N ILE A 37 -12.17 4.19 -1.78
CA ILE A 37 -13.53 3.82 -2.15
C ILE A 37 -14.47 3.98 -0.96
N PRO A 38 -15.76 4.40 -1.20
CA PRO A 38 -16.72 4.67 -0.12
C PRO A 38 -17.00 3.47 0.77
N GLU A 39 -16.96 2.27 0.24
CA GLU A 39 -17.31 1.04 0.94
C GLU A 39 -16.24 0.58 1.94
N ALA A 40 -14.96 0.94 1.71
CA ALA A 40 -13.86 0.39 2.51
C ALA A 40 -13.02 1.46 3.20
N THR A 41 -12.63 2.52 2.50
CA THR A 41 -11.68 3.51 3.01
C THR A 41 -12.15 4.21 4.28
N PRO A 42 -13.45 4.60 4.45
CA PRO A 42 -13.93 5.21 5.69
C PRO A 42 -13.73 4.31 6.92
N PHE A 43 -14.03 3.01 6.79
CA PHE A 43 -13.83 2.05 7.88
C PHE A 43 -12.35 1.94 8.28
N VAL A 44 -11.45 1.90 7.29
CA VAL A 44 -10.01 1.87 7.54
C VAL A 44 -9.56 3.12 8.30
N LEU A 45 -9.96 4.31 7.85
CA LEU A 45 -9.63 5.59 8.48
C LEU A 45 -10.16 5.66 9.92
N ASP A 46 -11.42 5.29 10.14
CA ASP A 46 -12.04 5.28 11.48
C ASP A 46 -11.30 4.30 12.42
N THR A 47 -10.90 3.15 11.91
CA THR A 47 -10.11 2.17 12.66
C THR A 47 -8.74 2.75 13.02
N LEU A 48 -7.98 3.27 12.06
CA LEU A 48 -6.66 3.87 12.31
C LEU A 48 -6.75 5.03 13.33
N LYS A 49 -7.78 5.86 13.21
CA LYS A 49 -8.04 6.96 14.15
C LYS A 49 -8.32 6.45 15.57
N ARG A 50 -9.12 5.40 15.72
CA ARG A 50 -9.43 4.77 17.02
C ARG A 50 -8.17 4.30 17.74
N TYR A 51 -7.22 3.73 17.02
CA TYR A 51 -5.94 3.25 17.59
C TYR A 51 -4.84 4.33 17.63
N GLY A 52 -5.11 5.56 17.15
CA GLY A 52 -4.15 6.66 17.14
C GLY A 52 -2.94 6.43 16.24
N ILE A 53 -3.08 5.64 15.17
CA ILE A 53 -1.99 5.26 14.28
C ILE A 53 -2.15 5.87 12.89
N LYS A 54 -1.03 6.04 12.20
CA LYS A 54 -0.98 6.49 10.80
C LYS A 54 -0.52 5.37 9.89
N ALA A 55 -0.97 5.42 8.63
CA ALA A 55 -0.65 4.44 7.61
C ALA A 55 -0.31 5.11 6.28
N THR A 56 0.07 4.32 5.28
CA THR A 56 0.32 4.80 3.92
C THR A 56 -0.69 4.18 2.96
N PHE A 57 -1.32 5.00 2.13
CA PHE A 57 -2.31 4.57 1.14
C PHE A 57 -1.72 4.69 -0.25
N PHE A 58 -1.64 3.58 -0.99
CA PHE A 58 -1.28 3.56 -2.41
C PHE A 58 -2.56 3.63 -3.23
N VAL A 59 -2.88 4.84 -3.65
CA VAL A 59 -4.18 5.17 -4.22
C VAL A 59 -4.24 4.98 -5.73
N VAL A 60 -5.37 4.50 -6.21
CA VAL A 60 -5.72 4.43 -7.63
C VAL A 60 -6.24 5.80 -8.08
N GLY A 61 -5.60 6.40 -9.09
CA GLY A 61 -5.91 7.78 -9.50
C GLY A 61 -7.37 7.98 -9.95
N ASP A 62 -7.97 6.98 -10.58
CA ASP A 62 -9.39 7.02 -10.95
C ASP A 62 -10.33 7.08 -9.72
N ASN A 63 -9.92 6.43 -8.62
CA ASN A 63 -10.66 6.50 -7.37
C ASN A 63 -10.47 7.86 -6.66
N VAL A 64 -9.27 8.43 -6.73
CA VAL A 64 -9.04 9.81 -6.25
C VAL A 64 -9.92 10.80 -7.00
N HIS A 65 -9.99 10.68 -8.33
CA HIS A 65 -10.85 11.51 -9.16
C HIS A 65 -12.33 11.40 -8.81
N LYS A 66 -12.80 10.17 -8.54
CA LYS A 66 -14.20 9.91 -8.20
C LYS A 66 -14.59 10.27 -6.78
N HIS A 67 -13.63 10.21 -5.85
CA HIS A 67 -13.86 10.38 -4.41
C HIS A 67 -12.83 11.33 -3.78
N PRO A 68 -12.73 12.58 -4.28
CA PRO A 68 -11.74 13.55 -3.80
C PRO A 68 -11.91 13.88 -2.32
N GLU A 69 -13.13 13.83 -1.79
CA GLU A 69 -13.44 14.05 -0.38
C GLU A 69 -12.81 12.98 0.53
N LEU A 70 -12.84 11.72 0.10
CA LEU A 70 -12.16 10.63 0.83
C LEU A 70 -10.65 10.75 0.75
N PHE A 71 -10.13 11.15 -0.40
CA PHE A 71 -8.70 11.38 -0.56
C PHE A 71 -8.22 12.54 0.32
N GLN A 72 -8.97 13.64 0.37
CA GLN A 72 -8.69 14.76 1.28
C GLN A 72 -8.74 14.32 2.74
N ARG A 73 -9.68 13.43 3.10
CA ARG A 73 -9.75 12.85 4.45
C ARG A 73 -8.49 12.05 4.79
N ILE A 74 -7.98 11.22 3.88
CA ILE A 74 -6.71 10.50 4.06
C ILE A 74 -5.57 11.47 4.41
N ILE A 75 -5.46 12.56 3.67
CA ILE A 75 -4.39 13.55 3.87
C ILE A 75 -4.59 14.35 5.16
N SER A 76 -5.79 14.86 5.39
CA SER A 76 -6.09 15.71 6.56
C SER A 76 -5.96 14.95 7.88
N GLU A 77 -6.19 13.64 7.88
CA GLU A 77 -5.94 12.79 9.04
C GLU A 77 -4.44 12.43 9.22
N GLY A 78 -3.54 12.95 8.36
CA GLY A 78 -2.09 12.83 8.49
C GLY A 78 -1.52 11.49 8.01
N HIS A 79 -2.22 10.82 7.12
CA HIS A 79 -1.71 9.62 6.45
C HIS A 79 -0.79 9.98 5.28
N ARG A 80 0.12 9.07 4.95
CA ARG A 80 0.99 9.19 3.78
C ARG A 80 0.28 8.61 2.56
N VAL A 81 0.48 9.21 1.37
CA VAL A 81 -0.08 8.69 0.12
C VAL A 81 1.02 8.33 -0.86
N GLY A 82 0.74 7.36 -1.72
CA GLY A 82 1.57 6.91 -2.83
C GLY A 82 0.71 6.60 -4.06
N ASN A 83 1.34 6.58 -5.21
CA ASN A 83 0.73 6.35 -6.51
C ASN A 83 0.62 4.84 -6.79
N HIS A 84 -0.59 4.37 -7.14
CA HIS A 84 -0.88 2.99 -7.54
C HIS A 84 -1.40 2.88 -8.97
N THR A 85 -0.91 3.74 -9.87
CA THR A 85 -1.39 3.99 -11.25
C THR A 85 -2.81 4.57 -11.31
N TYR A 86 -3.23 5.05 -12.48
CA TYR A 86 -4.55 5.68 -12.61
C TYR A 86 -5.69 4.66 -12.67
N ASN A 87 -5.50 3.55 -13.44
CA ASN A 87 -6.53 2.53 -13.62
C ASN A 87 -6.10 1.16 -13.06
N HIS A 88 -5.23 1.12 -12.08
CA HIS A 88 -4.72 -0.12 -11.48
C HIS A 88 -4.17 -1.10 -12.51
N ILE A 89 -3.37 -0.62 -13.47
CA ILE A 89 -2.85 -1.44 -14.57
C ILE A 89 -1.52 -2.12 -14.22
N GLY A 90 -1.42 -3.41 -14.50
CA GLY A 90 -0.18 -4.18 -14.28
C GLY A 90 0.87 -3.94 -15.38
N GLY A 91 2.14 -3.70 -14.98
CA GLY A 91 3.21 -3.30 -15.89
C GLY A 91 3.49 -4.29 -17.05
N PHE A 92 3.36 -5.61 -16.83
CA PHE A 92 3.63 -6.59 -17.88
C PHE A 92 2.56 -6.64 -18.98
N ARG A 93 1.31 -6.33 -18.64
CA ARG A 93 0.18 -6.41 -19.57
C ARG A 93 0.09 -5.22 -20.53
N TRP A 94 0.80 -4.13 -20.21
CA TRP A 94 0.69 -2.88 -20.96
C TRP A 94 2.04 -2.48 -21.56
N LEU A 95 1.99 -1.82 -22.73
CA LEU A 95 3.17 -1.18 -23.31
C LEU A 95 3.73 -0.15 -22.33
N SER A 96 5.06 -0.07 -22.22
CA SER A 96 5.72 0.81 -21.26
C SER A 96 5.28 2.28 -21.38
N ARG A 97 5.07 2.76 -22.60
CA ARG A 97 4.56 4.12 -22.84
C ARG A 97 3.18 4.35 -22.18
N ASN A 98 2.26 3.41 -22.33
CA ASN A 98 0.90 3.51 -21.77
C ASN A 98 0.92 3.39 -20.25
N TYR A 99 1.71 2.47 -19.72
CA TYR A 99 1.92 2.31 -18.29
C TYR A 99 2.46 3.60 -17.64
N LEU A 100 3.51 4.17 -18.21
CA LEU A 100 4.12 5.39 -17.70
C LEU A 100 3.20 6.61 -17.83
N ARG A 101 2.39 6.69 -18.90
CA ARG A 101 1.36 7.73 -19.02
C ARG A 101 0.28 7.58 -17.95
N ASN A 102 -0.15 6.35 -17.68
CA ASN A 102 -1.14 6.05 -16.65
C ASN A 102 -0.62 6.38 -15.24
N THR A 103 0.66 6.06 -14.97
CA THR A 103 1.34 6.46 -13.72
C THR A 103 1.40 7.97 -13.57
N LYS A 104 1.77 8.70 -14.65
CA LYS A 104 1.83 10.16 -14.65
C LYS A 104 0.46 10.77 -14.37
N LYS A 105 -0.59 10.28 -15.04
CA LYS A 105 -1.96 10.75 -14.83
C LYS A 105 -2.42 10.58 -13.38
N ALA A 106 -2.08 9.45 -12.74
CA ALA A 106 -2.37 9.25 -11.32
C ALA A 106 -1.64 10.25 -10.42
N GLN A 107 -0.39 10.57 -10.75
CA GLN A 107 0.38 11.54 -9.98
C GLN A 107 -0.20 12.96 -10.11
N GLU A 108 -0.60 13.35 -11.31
CA GLU A 108 -1.27 14.63 -11.56
C GLU A 108 -2.58 14.73 -10.76
N GLU A 109 -3.32 13.64 -10.65
CA GLU A 109 -4.55 13.60 -9.85
C GLU A 109 -4.25 13.76 -8.34
N ILE A 110 -3.23 13.07 -7.84
CA ILE A 110 -2.80 13.17 -6.44
C ILE A 110 -2.34 14.61 -6.12
N GLU A 111 -1.56 15.23 -7.00
CA GLU A 111 -0.97 16.57 -6.80
C GLU A 111 -2.01 17.70 -6.81
N GLN A 112 -3.19 17.50 -7.39
CA GLN A 112 -4.29 18.48 -7.31
C GLN A 112 -4.75 18.70 -5.85
N TRP A 113 -4.62 17.69 -5.01
CA TRP A 113 -5.16 17.69 -3.66
C TRP A 113 -4.10 17.57 -2.56
N ALA A 114 -2.90 17.06 -2.91
CA ALA A 114 -1.83 16.80 -1.95
C ALA A 114 -0.84 17.97 -1.93
N SER A 115 -0.52 18.43 -0.74
CA SER A 115 0.53 19.42 -0.52
C SER A 115 1.94 18.85 -0.75
N ILE A 116 2.96 19.72 -0.79
CA ILE A 116 4.39 19.39 -0.87
C ILE A 116 4.84 18.37 0.22
N ALA A 117 4.11 18.29 1.33
CA ALA A 117 4.39 17.34 2.41
C ALA A 117 4.39 15.85 1.97
N GLN A 118 3.87 15.54 0.80
CA GLN A 118 3.86 14.18 0.23
C GLN A 118 5.09 13.87 -0.65
N PHE A 119 6.11 14.72 -0.64
CA PHE A 119 7.36 14.51 -1.37
C PHE A 119 8.42 13.80 -0.48
N PRO A 120 9.30 12.90 -1.00
CA PRO A 120 9.33 12.41 -2.38
C PRO A 120 8.12 11.51 -2.70
N PRO A 121 7.65 11.50 -3.96
CA PRO A 121 6.49 10.71 -4.32
C PRO A 121 6.75 9.22 -4.14
N LEU A 122 5.82 8.53 -3.50
CA LEU A 122 5.85 7.08 -3.36
C LEU A 122 5.13 6.42 -4.53
N PHE A 123 5.61 5.26 -4.93
CA PHE A 123 4.99 4.45 -5.97
C PHE A 123 4.98 2.98 -5.59
N ARG A 124 3.85 2.32 -5.79
CA ARG A 124 3.75 0.85 -5.72
C ARG A 124 3.14 0.34 -7.02
N PRO A 125 3.82 -0.58 -7.74
CA PRO A 125 3.25 -1.14 -8.96
C PRO A 125 2.10 -2.07 -8.64
N PRO A 126 0.94 -1.97 -9.34
CA PRO A 126 -0.12 -2.97 -9.23
C PRO A 126 0.40 -4.38 -9.45
N HIS A 127 -0.04 -5.32 -8.62
CA HIS A 127 0.40 -6.72 -8.60
C HIS A 127 1.90 -6.93 -8.34
N GLY A 128 2.66 -5.90 -8.02
CA GLY A 128 4.10 -5.98 -7.75
C GLY A 128 5.00 -6.14 -8.98
N TRP A 129 4.49 -5.88 -10.18
CA TRP A 129 5.22 -6.17 -11.41
C TRP A 129 5.39 -4.95 -12.33
N MET A 130 6.64 -4.75 -12.79
CA MET A 130 7.02 -3.76 -13.80
C MET A 130 8.00 -4.38 -14.80
N ARG A 131 7.97 -3.87 -16.03
CA ARG A 131 9.06 -4.12 -16.98
C ARG A 131 10.31 -3.32 -16.59
N PRO A 132 11.54 -3.79 -16.91
CA PRO A 132 12.77 -3.10 -16.56
C PRO A 132 12.79 -1.62 -16.96
N LEU A 133 12.32 -1.31 -18.18
CA LEU A 133 12.23 0.09 -18.64
C LEU A 133 11.28 0.94 -17.78
N GLN A 134 10.14 0.40 -17.39
CA GLN A 134 9.16 1.09 -16.53
C GLN A 134 9.80 1.39 -15.16
N TYR A 135 10.45 0.39 -14.55
CA TYR A 135 11.16 0.53 -13.30
C TYR A 135 12.23 1.64 -13.35
N GLN A 136 13.09 1.61 -14.38
CA GLN A 136 14.14 2.62 -14.54
C GLN A 136 13.59 4.03 -14.71
N VAL A 137 12.51 4.21 -15.52
CA VAL A 137 11.92 5.54 -15.75
C VAL A 137 11.28 6.08 -14.48
N ILE A 138 10.53 5.25 -13.74
CA ILE A 138 9.89 5.66 -12.48
C ILE A 138 10.95 6.09 -11.46
N ARG A 139 12.05 5.35 -11.33
CA ARG A 139 13.16 5.73 -10.47
C ARG A 139 13.82 7.05 -10.86
N ARG A 140 14.11 7.22 -12.16
CA ARG A 140 14.69 8.50 -12.67
C ARG A 140 13.80 9.71 -12.40
N LYS A 141 12.50 9.50 -12.27
CA LYS A 141 11.53 10.53 -11.85
C LYS A 141 11.47 10.72 -10.31
N LYS A 142 12.45 10.16 -9.58
CA LYS A 142 12.61 10.29 -8.13
C LYS A 142 11.47 9.69 -7.29
N TYR A 143 10.69 8.77 -7.86
CA TYR A 143 9.78 7.98 -7.03
C TYR A 143 10.55 7.02 -6.14
N ARG A 144 10.15 6.97 -4.87
CA ARG A 144 10.52 5.84 -3.99
C ARG A 144 9.58 4.69 -4.27
N ILE A 145 10.12 3.60 -4.78
CA ILE A 145 9.32 2.41 -5.11
C ILE A 145 9.20 1.56 -3.86
N ILE A 146 7.99 1.48 -3.33
CA ILE A 146 7.67 0.74 -2.11
C ILE A 146 6.96 -0.56 -2.48
N MET A 147 7.57 -1.66 -2.12
CA MET A 147 7.00 -3.00 -2.26
C MET A 147 6.41 -3.45 -0.91
N TRP A 148 6.47 -4.73 -0.58
CA TRP A 148 5.99 -5.26 0.69
C TRP A 148 6.94 -6.34 1.23
N ASP A 149 6.98 -6.47 2.54
CA ASP A 149 7.59 -7.62 3.22
C ASP A 149 6.55 -8.70 3.48
N LEU A 150 5.29 -8.28 3.67
CA LEU A 150 4.14 -9.14 3.89
C LEU A 150 2.90 -8.60 3.16
N VAL A 151 2.29 -9.42 2.30
CA VAL A 151 0.92 -9.21 1.81
C VAL A 151 -0.02 -10.12 2.58
N THR A 152 -1.06 -9.54 3.18
CA THR A 152 -2.00 -10.25 4.03
C THR A 152 -2.89 -11.23 3.28
N ARG A 153 -3.12 -10.98 1.98
CA ARG A 153 -4.03 -11.72 1.10
C ARG A 153 -5.51 -11.59 1.51
N ASP A 154 -5.85 -10.48 2.11
CA ASP A 154 -7.21 -10.12 2.50
C ASP A 154 -8.21 -10.15 1.32
N TYR A 155 -7.76 -9.89 0.10
CA TYR A 155 -8.54 -9.99 -1.15
C TYR A 155 -8.79 -11.44 -1.61
N SER A 156 -8.15 -12.43 -1.00
CA SER A 156 -8.22 -13.83 -1.47
C SER A 156 -9.57 -14.46 -1.13
N LYS A 157 -10.27 -14.99 -2.12
CA LYS A 157 -11.49 -15.78 -1.92
C LYS A 157 -11.25 -17.14 -1.26
N ARG A 158 -9.98 -17.57 -1.19
CA ARG A 158 -9.59 -18.90 -0.65
C ARG A 158 -9.26 -18.87 0.83
N LEU A 159 -9.01 -17.68 1.39
CA LEU A 159 -8.67 -17.51 2.81
C LEU A 159 -9.84 -16.90 3.54
N ASN A 160 -10.13 -17.42 4.72
CA ASN A 160 -11.04 -16.79 5.69
C ASN A 160 -10.31 -15.69 6.48
N ALA A 161 -11.03 -14.98 7.34
CA ALA A 161 -10.47 -13.86 8.11
C ALA A 161 -9.38 -14.32 9.09
N ASP A 162 -9.56 -15.47 9.74
CA ASP A 162 -8.61 -16.00 10.74
C ASP A 162 -7.30 -16.40 10.07
N GLU A 163 -7.34 -17.04 8.90
CA GLU A 163 -6.16 -17.38 8.11
C GLU A 163 -5.39 -16.14 7.66
N VAL A 164 -6.08 -15.06 7.33
CA VAL A 164 -5.45 -13.78 6.97
C VAL A 164 -4.79 -13.13 8.19
N LEU A 165 -5.43 -13.19 9.36
CA LEU A 165 -4.84 -12.73 10.61
C LEU A 165 -3.60 -13.55 11.00
N GLU A 166 -3.67 -14.86 10.84
CA GLU A 166 -2.52 -15.75 11.07
C GLU A 166 -1.33 -15.43 10.14
N ASN A 167 -1.58 -15.01 8.89
CA ASN A 167 -0.50 -14.52 8.03
C ASN A 167 0.20 -13.30 8.65
N VAL A 168 -0.56 -12.37 9.25
CA VAL A 168 0.04 -11.21 9.93
C VAL A 168 0.88 -11.68 11.11
N LYS A 169 0.34 -12.51 11.98
CA LYS A 169 1.02 -13.02 13.18
C LYS A 169 2.29 -13.79 12.84
N ARG A 170 2.23 -14.62 11.81
CA ARG A 170 3.33 -15.50 11.41
C ARG A 170 4.49 -14.78 10.76
N TYR A 171 4.22 -13.73 9.97
CA TYR A 171 5.22 -13.13 9.08
C TYR A 171 5.61 -11.70 9.44
N ALA A 172 4.86 -11.02 10.32
CA ALA A 172 5.24 -9.69 10.78
C ALA A 172 6.55 -9.74 11.58
N ARG A 173 7.42 -8.78 11.29
CA ARG A 173 8.74 -8.66 11.92
C ARG A 173 9.20 -7.21 11.87
N ASN A 174 10.28 -6.88 12.58
CA ASN A 174 10.83 -5.52 12.61
C ASN A 174 11.02 -4.95 11.20
N GLY A 175 10.51 -3.75 10.97
CA GLY A 175 10.58 -3.07 9.67
C GLY A 175 9.61 -3.61 8.61
N SER A 176 8.71 -4.54 8.93
CA SER A 176 7.75 -5.08 7.95
C SER A 176 6.88 -4.00 7.35
N ILE A 177 6.81 -3.98 6.02
CA ILE A 177 5.80 -3.29 5.24
C ILE A 177 4.67 -4.29 5.03
N ILE A 178 3.53 -4.05 5.70
CA ILE A 178 2.37 -4.94 5.71
C ILE A 178 1.31 -4.35 4.78
N THR A 179 0.90 -5.12 3.78
CA THR A 179 -0.08 -4.67 2.80
C THR A 179 -1.44 -5.30 3.02
N PHE A 180 -2.41 -4.44 3.28
CA PHE A 180 -3.85 -4.66 3.20
C PHE A 180 -4.40 -3.98 1.94
N HIS A 181 -5.69 -4.19 1.65
CA HIS A 181 -6.35 -3.55 0.51
C HIS A 181 -7.66 -2.94 0.97
N ASP A 182 -7.82 -1.62 0.82
CA ASP A 182 -9.10 -0.95 1.03
C ASP A 182 -9.94 -1.02 -0.25
N SER A 183 -10.42 -2.23 -0.54
CA SER A 183 -11.13 -2.58 -1.77
C SER A 183 -12.39 -3.41 -1.49
N LEU A 184 -13.31 -3.44 -2.47
CA LEU A 184 -14.54 -4.26 -2.39
C LEU A 184 -14.27 -5.76 -2.15
N ARG A 185 -13.09 -6.25 -2.54
CA ARG A 185 -12.74 -7.67 -2.35
C ARG A 185 -12.28 -7.99 -0.94
N SER A 186 -11.85 -6.99 -0.21
CA SER A 186 -11.19 -7.15 1.09
C SER A 186 -12.08 -6.72 2.25
N ILE A 187 -13.06 -5.84 2.03
CA ILE A 187 -13.78 -5.13 3.10
C ILE A 187 -14.43 -6.06 4.12
N ASP A 188 -15.10 -7.13 3.69
CA ASP A 188 -15.74 -8.07 4.61
C ASP A 188 -14.75 -8.69 5.60
N LYS A 189 -13.52 -8.96 5.15
CA LYS A 189 -12.46 -9.46 6.01
C LYS A 189 -11.81 -8.35 6.82
N LEU A 190 -11.58 -7.18 6.21
CA LEU A 190 -10.96 -6.04 6.90
C LEU A 190 -11.70 -5.66 8.18
N HIS A 191 -13.03 -5.70 8.17
CA HIS A 191 -13.85 -5.43 9.37
C HIS A 191 -13.45 -6.31 10.56
N LYS A 192 -13.07 -7.55 10.31
CA LYS A 192 -12.68 -8.52 11.34
C LYS A 192 -11.19 -8.46 11.66
N ILE A 193 -10.35 -8.37 10.62
CA ILE A 193 -8.91 -8.59 10.78
C ILE A 193 -8.12 -7.32 11.10
N LEU A 194 -8.53 -6.14 10.63
CA LEU A 194 -7.73 -4.94 10.81
C LEU A 194 -7.61 -4.53 12.28
N PRO A 195 -8.71 -4.47 13.07
CA PRO A 195 -8.61 -4.21 14.51
C PRO A 195 -7.73 -5.24 15.22
N SER A 196 -7.99 -6.53 15.01
CA SER A 196 -7.26 -7.63 15.67
C SER A 196 -5.79 -7.67 15.28
N ALA A 197 -5.45 -7.34 14.04
CA ALA A 197 -4.06 -7.24 13.60
C ALA A 197 -3.32 -6.07 14.27
N ILE A 198 -3.99 -4.91 14.40
CA ILE A 198 -3.42 -3.75 15.09
C ILE A 198 -3.20 -4.08 16.57
N GLU A 199 -4.20 -4.63 17.25
CA GLU A 199 -4.13 -5.00 18.67
C GLU A 199 -2.96 -5.98 18.90
N TRP A 200 -2.90 -7.05 18.12
CA TRP A 200 -1.82 -8.01 18.24
C TRP A 200 -0.43 -7.37 18.00
N LEU A 201 -0.28 -6.53 16.99
CA LEU A 201 0.98 -5.84 16.71
C LEU A 201 1.38 -4.90 17.87
N GLN A 202 0.40 -4.22 18.51
CA GLN A 202 0.64 -3.40 19.69
C GLN A 202 1.06 -4.25 20.90
N GLU A 203 0.39 -5.38 21.14
CA GLU A 203 0.74 -6.33 22.20
C GLU A 203 2.15 -6.90 22.01
N GLN A 204 2.57 -7.14 20.75
CA GLN A 204 3.95 -7.51 20.44
C GLN A 204 4.95 -6.34 20.61
N GLY A 205 4.49 -5.14 20.92
CA GLY A 205 5.31 -3.94 21.16
C GLY A 205 5.82 -3.26 19.89
N TYR A 206 5.20 -3.50 18.73
CA TYR A 206 5.53 -2.79 17.50
C TYR A 206 5.04 -1.34 17.54
N LYS A 207 5.89 -0.42 17.06
CA LYS A 207 5.48 0.96 16.75
C LYS A 207 5.01 1.03 15.30
N PHE A 208 3.96 1.82 15.06
CA PHE A 208 3.46 2.06 13.70
C PHE A 208 4.12 3.31 13.14
N ARG A 209 4.66 3.20 11.93
CA ARG A 209 5.33 4.30 11.22
C ARG A 209 4.82 4.44 9.80
N ILE A 210 4.99 5.62 9.24
CA ILE A 210 4.79 5.92 7.81
C ILE A 210 6.13 6.17 7.14
N PHE A 211 6.15 6.23 5.82
CA PHE A 211 7.35 6.56 5.05
C PHE A 211 7.60 8.08 5.10
N ASP A 212 8.82 8.45 5.42
CA ASP A 212 9.31 9.83 5.41
C ASP A 212 9.55 10.30 3.97
#